data_9494bb04947f29d765c66312dc849c42
#
_entry.id   9494bb04947f29d765c66312dc849c42
#
_cell.length_a   1.000
_cell.length_b   1.000
_cell.length_c   1.000
_cell.angle_alpha   90.00
_cell.angle_beta   90.00
_cell.angle_gamma   90.00
#
_symmetry.space_group_name_H-M   'P 1'
#
loop_
_entity.id
_entity.type
_entity.pdbx_description
1 polymer ?
#
loop_
_entity_poly.entity_id
_entity_poly.type
_entity_poly.pdbx_seq_one_letter_code
_entity_poly.pdbx_strand_id
1 'polypeptide(L)'
;VKLLPLFSLLFVAGSVHAFSLAPTPAPAKPASAPVAANANPVYPIFMLNSLDASVSVIDPVTWTETQRIPTGKEPHHLYLTPDQKSLIVANALSDSLMFIDPKTAEVQRTVTKIIDPYHLRFSPDMKWFVTAANRLNHIDIYHWDGTDMKLAKRIPTGKTPSHLWIDTASTVVYSSMQDSDEIVAIDIATQTLKWRSKVGATPADIFGTPDDKFLLVALTGGDSVEVYDLTGTAPKLVKTIKTDKGAHSFRAAGDKRHVFVSNRVANNISKIDYQTMTVVDSLPGPSGPDDMEITADGKTLYVASRWAGKMTVIDIATRQVLRQVKVGKSPHGIWTLNHAPRQ
;
A
#
# COMPACT_ATOMS: atom_id res chain seq x y z
N VAL A 1 58.52 43.35 -44.22
CA VAL A 1 58.58 44.63 -45.00
C VAL A 1 57.44 45.50 -44.59
N LYS A 2 57.80 46.70 -44.03
CA LYS A 2 57.07 47.97 -43.92
C LYS A 2 55.91 47.99 -42.85
N LEU A 3 55.91 48.83 -41.88
CA LEU A 3 56.33 50.17 -41.46
C LEU A 3 55.17 50.78 -40.71
N LEU A 4 55.48 51.15 -39.45
CA LEU A 4 54.70 52.06 -38.62
C LEU A 4 54.54 53.46 -39.27
N PRO A 5 53.59 54.29 -38.82
CA PRO A 5 54.07 55.48 -38.15
C PRO A 5 53.40 55.84 -36.81
N LEU A 6 54.23 56.47 -36.01
CA LEU A 6 53.97 57.25 -34.85
C LEU A 6 53.02 58.39 -35.09
N PHE A 7 52.12 58.74 -34.11
CA PHE A 7 51.69 60.12 -33.88
C PHE A 7 51.40 60.42 -32.38
N SER A 8 51.76 61.61 -32.08
CA SER A 8 52.13 62.27 -30.81
C SER A 8 51.02 62.51 -29.79
N LEU A 9 51.49 62.66 -28.57
CA LEU A 9 50.77 63.16 -27.37
C LEU A 9 50.14 64.54 -27.56
N LEU A 10 49.00 64.77 -26.93
CA LEU A 10 48.58 66.04 -26.38
C LEU A 10 48.05 65.84 -24.94
N PHE A 11 48.69 66.47 -23.98
CA PHE A 11 48.27 66.59 -22.60
C PHE A 11 47.23 67.72 -22.49
N VAL A 12 46.04 67.37 -21.92
CA VAL A 12 45.10 68.40 -21.42
C VAL A 12 44.87 68.08 -19.95
N ALA A 13 45.31 69.01 -19.09
CA ALA A 13 45.06 68.98 -17.64
C ALA A 13 43.59 69.37 -17.38
N GLY A 14 42.78 68.45 -16.91
CA GLY A 14 41.43 68.70 -16.42
C GLY A 14 41.33 68.43 -14.95
N SER A 15 40.84 69.41 -14.19
CA SER A 15 40.69 69.41 -12.74
C SER A 15 39.72 68.34 -12.26
N VAL A 16 40.16 67.47 -11.37
CA VAL A 16 39.34 66.41 -10.77
C VAL A 16 38.58 67.01 -9.56
N HIS A 17 37.28 67.16 -9.71
CA HIS A 17 36.35 67.36 -8.56
C HIS A 17 36.02 65.98 -7.96
N ALA A 18 36.43 65.76 -6.71
CA ALA A 18 36.08 64.56 -5.94
C ALA A 18 34.62 64.64 -5.51
N PHE A 19 33.77 63.87 -6.14
CA PHE A 19 32.42 63.58 -5.63
C PHE A 19 32.52 62.45 -4.59
N SER A 20 32.19 62.77 -3.33
CA SER A 20 32.02 61.80 -2.26
C SER A 20 30.70 61.04 -2.51
N LEU A 21 30.79 59.79 -2.90
CA LEU A 21 29.64 58.89 -2.98
C LEU A 21 29.37 58.34 -1.57
N ALA A 22 28.19 58.66 -1.03
CA ALA A 22 27.67 58.01 0.18
C ALA A 22 27.49 56.49 -0.05
N PRO A 23 27.75 55.63 0.94
CA PRO A 23 27.59 54.16 0.75
C PRO A 23 26.12 53.82 0.54
N THR A 24 25.85 53.08 -0.51
CA THR A 24 24.56 52.47 -0.81
C THR A 24 24.19 51.49 0.32
N PRO A 25 22.97 51.55 0.90
CA PRO A 25 22.55 50.58 1.88
C PRO A 25 22.45 49.18 1.24
N ALA A 26 22.96 48.16 1.95
CA ALA A 26 22.89 46.76 1.53
C ALA A 26 21.43 46.34 1.37
N PRO A 27 21.12 45.49 0.36
CA PRO A 27 19.75 45.00 0.16
C PRO A 27 19.29 44.23 1.40
N ALA A 28 18.12 44.61 1.91
CA ALA A 28 17.46 43.94 3.02
C ALA A 28 17.19 42.48 2.64
N LYS A 29 17.62 41.56 3.52
CA LYS A 29 17.31 40.15 3.41
C LYS A 29 15.78 39.98 3.29
N PRO A 30 15.25 39.28 2.29
CA PRO A 30 13.80 39.10 2.19
C PRO A 30 13.30 38.40 3.47
N ALA A 31 12.30 39.01 4.11
CA ALA A 31 11.61 38.42 5.22
C ALA A 31 11.01 37.09 4.76
N SER A 32 11.32 36.01 5.45
CA SER A 32 10.67 34.72 5.23
C SER A 32 9.17 34.92 5.43
N ALA A 33 8.40 34.65 4.38
CA ALA A 33 6.95 34.67 4.46
C ALA A 33 6.50 33.70 5.59
N PRO A 34 5.48 34.06 6.37
CA PRO A 34 4.95 33.14 7.37
C PRO A 34 4.46 31.88 6.69
N VAL A 35 4.96 30.74 7.10
CA VAL A 35 4.47 29.42 6.70
C VAL A 35 2.99 29.36 7.09
N ALA A 36 2.12 29.23 6.12
CA ALA A 36 0.67 29.15 6.34
C ALA A 36 0.38 27.96 7.28
N ALA A 37 -0.19 28.26 8.45
CA ALA A 37 -0.49 27.31 9.53
C ALA A 37 -1.74 26.45 9.23
N ASN A 38 -1.90 25.91 8.01
CA ASN A 38 -3.00 25.01 7.62
C ASN A 38 -2.56 23.95 6.59
N ALA A 39 -1.32 23.53 6.58
CA ALA A 39 -0.95 22.33 5.84
C ALA A 39 -1.46 21.11 6.61
N ASN A 40 -2.29 20.27 5.97
CA ASN A 40 -2.62 18.97 6.51
C ASN A 40 -1.33 18.22 6.89
N PRO A 41 -1.31 17.51 8.03
CA PRO A 41 -0.11 16.81 8.46
C PRO A 41 0.35 15.84 7.36
N VAL A 42 1.63 15.92 7.04
CA VAL A 42 2.26 15.03 6.05
C VAL A 42 2.72 13.79 6.79
N TYR A 43 2.16 12.64 6.43
CA TYR A 43 2.51 11.35 7.02
C TYR A 43 3.45 10.56 6.12
N PRO A 44 4.38 9.77 6.68
CA PRO A 44 5.26 8.93 5.90
C PRO A 44 4.50 7.83 5.15
N ILE A 45 5.13 7.33 4.08
CA ILE A 45 4.69 6.12 3.38
C ILE A 45 5.61 4.98 3.82
N PHE A 46 5.01 3.87 4.26
CA PHE A 46 5.71 2.66 4.64
C PHE A 46 5.65 1.65 3.51
N MET A 47 6.79 1.08 3.12
CA MET A 47 6.91 0.04 2.10
C MET A 47 7.67 -1.14 2.65
N LEU A 48 7.05 -2.31 2.72
CA LEU A 48 7.69 -3.55 3.17
C LEU A 48 8.59 -4.09 2.08
N ASN A 49 9.80 -4.51 2.44
CA ASN A 49 10.78 -5.13 1.55
C ASN A 49 10.97 -6.59 1.97
N SER A 50 10.17 -7.49 1.39
CA SER A 50 10.04 -8.88 1.86
C SER A 50 11.35 -9.65 1.83
N LEU A 51 12.21 -9.45 0.82
CA LEU A 51 13.50 -10.13 0.70
C LEU A 51 14.67 -9.41 1.39
N ASP A 52 14.46 -8.19 1.89
CA ASP A 52 15.49 -7.44 2.62
C ASP A 52 15.19 -7.35 4.13
N ALA A 53 14.13 -8.01 4.62
CA ALA A 53 13.71 -7.96 6.02
C ALA A 53 13.72 -6.53 6.57
N SER A 54 13.05 -5.61 5.89
CA SER A 54 13.03 -4.18 6.25
C SER A 54 11.77 -3.48 5.81
N VAL A 55 11.54 -2.30 6.41
CA VAL A 55 10.54 -1.32 5.96
C VAL A 55 11.27 -0.07 5.48
N SER A 56 10.99 0.37 4.27
CA SER A 56 11.38 1.69 3.78
C SER A 56 10.35 2.72 4.25
N VAL A 57 10.82 3.78 4.88
CA VAL A 57 10.03 4.95 5.27
C VAL A 57 10.30 6.06 4.26
N ILE A 58 9.27 6.50 3.56
CA ILE A 58 9.40 7.43 2.43
C ILE A 58 8.68 8.73 2.78
N ASP A 59 9.37 9.84 2.59
CA ASP A 59 8.78 11.18 2.68
C ASP A 59 8.00 11.48 1.38
N PRO A 60 6.67 11.71 1.44
CA PRO A 60 5.85 11.99 0.26
C PRO A 60 6.04 13.40 -0.33
N VAL A 61 6.81 14.28 0.30
CA VAL A 61 7.14 15.61 -0.22
C VAL A 61 8.43 15.58 -1.04
N THR A 62 9.49 15.01 -0.45
CA THR A 62 10.80 14.91 -1.10
C THR A 62 10.96 13.69 -1.98
N TRP A 63 10.09 12.68 -1.77
CA TRP A 63 10.12 11.39 -2.49
C TRP A 63 11.43 10.63 -2.27
N THR A 64 11.98 10.75 -1.06
CA THR A 64 13.19 10.05 -0.67
C THR A 64 12.91 9.07 0.47
N GLU A 65 13.65 7.97 0.50
CA GLU A 65 13.68 7.09 1.66
C GLU A 65 14.45 7.81 2.78
N THR A 66 13.74 8.17 3.85
CA THR A 66 14.31 8.88 5.00
C THR A 66 14.87 7.94 6.07
N GLN A 67 14.32 6.72 6.11
CA GLN A 67 14.72 5.70 7.08
C GLN A 67 14.47 4.31 6.50
N ARG A 68 15.31 3.35 6.91
CA ARG A 68 15.08 1.92 6.69
C ARG A 68 15.08 1.20 8.02
N ILE A 69 13.92 0.64 8.40
CA ILE A 69 13.72 -0.05 9.66
C ILE A 69 13.98 -1.54 9.44
N PRO A 70 14.93 -2.18 10.14
CA PRO A 70 15.08 -3.62 10.11
C PRO A 70 13.86 -4.30 10.77
N THR A 71 13.40 -5.39 10.18
CA THR A 71 12.26 -6.19 10.66
C THR A 71 12.66 -7.63 10.94
N GLY A 72 11.71 -8.48 11.27
CA GLY A 72 11.86 -9.93 11.12
C GLY A 72 11.91 -10.34 9.64
N LYS A 73 12.13 -11.63 9.39
CA LYS A 73 12.23 -12.17 8.02
C LYS A 73 10.87 -12.16 7.35
N GLU A 74 10.87 -11.81 6.06
CA GLU A 74 9.70 -11.75 5.18
C GLU A 74 8.57 -10.87 5.75
N PRO A 75 8.80 -9.55 5.95
CA PRO A 75 7.71 -8.64 6.19
C PRO A 75 6.82 -8.61 4.95
N HIS A 76 5.57 -9.05 5.08
CA HIS A 76 4.71 -9.28 3.91
C HIS A 76 3.52 -8.32 3.86
N HIS A 77 2.70 -8.32 4.88
CA HIS A 77 1.56 -7.40 4.99
C HIS A 77 1.64 -6.53 6.23
N LEU A 78 0.89 -5.44 6.20
CA LEU A 78 0.79 -4.51 7.32
C LEU A 78 -0.65 -4.03 7.49
N TYR A 79 -1.00 -3.69 8.72
CA TYR A 79 -2.34 -3.22 9.06
C TYR A 79 -2.32 -2.26 10.25
N LEU A 80 -3.15 -1.21 10.21
CA LEU A 80 -3.28 -0.25 11.31
C LEU A 80 -4.10 -0.85 12.44
N THR A 81 -3.68 -0.63 13.70
CA THR A 81 -4.50 -0.99 14.86
C THR A 81 -5.79 -0.17 14.89
N PRO A 82 -6.89 -0.69 15.47
CA PRO A 82 -8.17 0.01 15.51
C PRO A 82 -8.11 1.40 16.14
N ASP A 83 -7.25 1.61 17.13
CA ASP A 83 -7.01 2.91 17.78
C ASP A 83 -6.08 3.84 16.98
N GLN A 84 -5.60 3.39 15.82
CA GLN A 84 -4.70 4.11 14.90
C GLN A 84 -3.33 4.50 15.49
N LYS A 85 -2.91 3.91 16.61
CA LYS A 85 -1.64 4.24 17.26
C LYS A 85 -0.47 3.42 16.77
N SER A 86 -0.73 2.29 16.12
CA SER A 86 0.30 1.38 15.66
C SER A 86 0.00 0.85 14.26
N LEU A 87 1.02 0.81 13.42
CA LEU A 87 1.05 0.05 12.19
C LEU A 87 1.74 -1.28 12.48
N ILE A 88 1.01 -2.38 12.32
CA ILE A 88 1.52 -3.73 12.54
C ILE A 88 2.15 -4.23 11.25
N VAL A 89 3.39 -4.69 11.32
CA VAL A 89 4.11 -5.38 10.25
C VAL A 89 4.18 -6.87 10.59
N ALA A 90 3.64 -7.70 9.70
CA ALA A 90 3.67 -9.15 9.85
C ALA A 90 4.95 -9.73 9.25
N ASN A 91 5.79 -10.34 10.10
CA ASN A 91 7.05 -10.97 9.72
C ASN A 91 6.85 -12.48 9.60
N ALA A 92 6.41 -12.91 8.42
CA ALA A 92 5.89 -14.26 8.21
C ALA A 92 6.91 -15.38 8.53
N LEU A 93 8.20 -15.20 8.18
CA LEU A 93 9.27 -16.17 8.46
C LEU A 93 9.94 -15.99 9.83
N SER A 94 9.46 -15.07 10.66
CA SER A 94 9.98 -14.87 12.03
C SER A 94 8.93 -15.06 13.11
N ASP A 95 7.73 -15.55 12.75
CA ASP A 95 6.64 -15.80 13.69
C ASP A 95 6.39 -14.60 14.62
N SER A 96 6.37 -13.38 14.06
CA SER A 96 6.30 -12.15 14.85
C SER A 96 5.55 -11.04 14.17
N LEU A 97 5.03 -10.12 14.99
CA LEU A 97 4.45 -8.86 14.58
C LEU A 97 5.27 -7.71 15.17
N MET A 98 5.68 -6.76 14.34
CA MET A 98 6.33 -5.53 14.77
C MET A 98 5.33 -4.39 14.73
N PHE A 99 5.28 -3.58 15.79
CA PHE A 99 4.42 -2.42 15.92
C PHE A 99 5.25 -1.14 15.73
N ILE A 100 4.82 -0.29 14.81
CA ILE A 100 5.51 0.95 14.44
C ILE A 100 4.52 2.10 14.62
N ASP A 101 4.97 3.22 15.17
CA ASP A 101 4.17 4.45 15.18
C ASP A 101 3.97 4.95 13.74
N PRO A 102 2.71 5.05 13.25
CA PRO A 102 2.45 5.41 11.86
C PRO A 102 2.74 6.87 11.52
N LYS A 103 3.06 7.71 12.51
CA LYS A 103 3.38 9.14 12.34
C LYS A 103 4.87 9.40 12.40
N THR A 104 5.59 8.74 13.32
CA THR A 104 7.01 8.99 13.59
C THR A 104 7.93 7.93 13.02
N ALA A 105 7.39 6.78 12.63
CA ALA A 105 8.14 5.60 12.21
C ALA A 105 8.99 4.94 13.32
N GLU A 106 8.73 5.26 14.58
CA GLU A 106 9.41 4.64 15.71
C GLU A 106 8.89 3.21 15.95
N VAL A 107 9.80 2.26 16.15
CA VAL A 107 9.42 0.88 16.55
C VAL A 107 8.98 0.93 18.01
N GLN A 108 7.74 0.54 18.26
CA GLN A 108 7.14 0.56 19.59
C GLN A 108 7.37 -0.75 20.33
N ARG A 109 7.14 -1.90 19.67
CA ARG A 109 7.32 -3.24 20.25
C ARG A 109 7.33 -4.31 19.17
N THR A 110 7.74 -5.52 19.55
CA THR A 110 7.61 -6.74 18.75
C THR A 110 6.95 -7.84 19.60
N VAL A 111 5.91 -8.45 19.04
CA VAL A 111 5.23 -9.61 19.62
C VAL A 111 5.67 -10.86 18.89
N THR A 112 6.12 -11.87 19.62
CA THR A 112 6.57 -13.15 19.07
C THR A 112 5.52 -14.25 19.27
N LYS A 113 5.74 -15.43 18.66
CA LYS A 113 4.83 -16.59 18.71
C LYS A 113 3.48 -16.37 18.01
N ILE A 114 3.43 -15.42 17.10
CA ILE A 114 2.35 -15.32 16.11
C ILE A 114 2.83 -16.13 14.90
N ILE A 115 2.30 -17.32 14.75
CA ILE A 115 2.87 -18.32 13.85
C ILE A 115 2.53 -18.02 12.39
N ASP A 116 3.55 -17.88 11.53
CA ASP A 116 3.47 -17.67 10.08
C ASP A 116 2.46 -16.58 9.69
N PRO A 117 2.53 -15.36 10.24
CA PRO A 117 1.57 -14.29 9.96
C PRO A 117 1.82 -13.72 8.57
N TYR A 118 1.23 -14.33 7.55
CA TYR A 118 1.37 -13.87 6.16
C TYR A 118 0.47 -12.66 5.88
N HIS A 119 -0.82 -12.80 6.10
CA HIS A 119 -1.80 -11.72 6.02
C HIS A 119 -2.50 -11.52 7.36
N LEU A 120 -2.99 -10.31 7.62
CA LEU A 120 -3.60 -9.94 8.90
C LEU A 120 -4.76 -8.96 8.70
N ARG A 121 -5.77 -9.07 9.56
CA ARG A 121 -6.92 -8.16 9.54
C ARG A 121 -7.59 -8.07 10.91
N PHE A 122 -8.10 -6.87 11.25
CA PHE A 122 -9.02 -6.70 12.37
C PHE A 122 -10.47 -6.80 11.90
N SER A 123 -11.33 -7.33 12.77
CA SER A 123 -12.78 -7.23 12.57
C SER A 123 -13.26 -5.78 12.71
N PRO A 124 -14.29 -5.35 11.96
CA PRO A 124 -14.85 -4.01 12.08
C PRO A 124 -15.33 -3.62 13.50
N ASP A 125 -15.78 -4.59 14.30
CA ASP A 125 -16.16 -4.38 15.71
C ASP A 125 -14.95 -4.29 16.67
N MET A 126 -13.72 -4.40 16.15
CA MET A 126 -12.44 -4.25 16.85
C MET A 126 -12.19 -5.30 17.95
N LYS A 127 -12.92 -6.42 17.96
CA LYS A 127 -12.77 -7.46 19.00
C LYS A 127 -11.85 -8.59 18.58
N TRP A 128 -11.68 -8.78 17.27
CA TRP A 128 -10.96 -9.91 16.71
C TRP A 128 -9.81 -9.47 15.82
N PHE A 129 -8.71 -10.17 15.94
CA PHE A 129 -7.57 -10.08 15.05
C PHE A 129 -7.37 -11.44 14.39
N VAL A 130 -7.20 -11.46 13.08
CA VAL A 130 -7.12 -12.70 12.31
C VAL A 130 -5.85 -12.71 11.49
N THR A 131 -5.13 -13.83 11.46
CA THR A 131 -3.97 -14.04 10.58
C THR A 131 -4.16 -15.26 9.70
N ALA A 132 -3.65 -15.19 8.47
CA ALA A 132 -3.51 -16.33 7.59
C ALA A 132 -2.07 -16.84 7.65
N ALA A 133 -1.89 -18.13 7.95
CA ALA A 133 -0.61 -18.80 7.99
C ALA A 133 -0.37 -19.55 6.67
N ASN A 134 0.26 -18.85 5.74
CA ASN A 134 0.34 -19.23 4.33
C ASN A 134 1.04 -20.58 4.11
N ARG A 135 2.16 -20.81 4.79
CA ARG A 135 2.95 -22.05 4.67
C ARG A 135 2.42 -23.19 5.54
N LEU A 136 1.71 -22.87 6.60
CA LEU A 136 1.25 -23.84 7.59
C LEU A 136 -0.22 -24.23 7.46
N ASN A 137 -0.91 -23.67 6.44
CA ASN A 137 -2.27 -24.04 6.03
C ASN A 137 -3.32 -23.92 7.15
N HIS A 138 -3.28 -22.79 7.87
CA HIS A 138 -4.30 -22.50 8.88
C HIS A 138 -4.61 -21.01 8.95
N ILE A 139 -5.74 -20.69 9.55
CA ILE A 139 -6.13 -19.34 9.95
C ILE A 139 -6.20 -19.32 11.47
N ASP A 140 -5.56 -18.31 12.07
CA ASP A 140 -5.61 -18.06 13.50
C ASP A 140 -6.56 -16.90 13.80
N ILE A 141 -7.48 -17.12 14.74
CA ILE A 141 -8.36 -16.08 15.26
C ILE A 141 -7.91 -15.76 16.69
N TYR A 142 -7.62 -14.50 16.92
CA TYR A 142 -7.22 -13.96 18.22
C TYR A 142 -8.30 -13.03 18.75
N HIS A 143 -8.56 -13.10 20.04
CA HIS A 143 -9.28 -12.05 20.75
C HIS A 143 -8.34 -10.84 20.91
N TRP A 144 -8.82 -9.67 20.54
CA TRP A 144 -8.12 -8.39 20.70
C TRP A 144 -8.72 -7.62 21.88
N ASP A 145 -7.90 -7.22 22.86
CA ASP A 145 -8.37 -6.48 24.06
C ASP A 145 -8.12 -4.98 24.00
N GLY A 146 -7.65 -4.48 22.84
CA GLY A 146 -7.25 -3.09 22.63
C GLY A 146 -5.75 -2.87 22.67
N THR A 147 -4.99 -3.82 23.18
CA THR A 147 -3.52 -3.75 23.30
C THR A 147 -2.84 -5.03 22.84
N ASP A 148 -3.31 -6.16 23.33
CA ASP A 148 -2.74 -7.48 23.08
C ASP A 148 -3.73 -8.44 22.42
N MET A 149 -3.17 -9.51 21.86
CA MET A 149 -3.92 -10.55 21.19
C MET A 149 -3.72 -11.90 21.86
N LYS A 150 -4.81 -12.58 22.15
CA LYS A 150 -4.81 -13.92 22.72
C LYS A 150 -5.42 -14.88 21.71
N LEU A 151 -4.67 -15.93 21.33
CA LEU A 151 -5.16 -16.95 20.42
C LEU A 151 -6.43 -17.59 20.99
N ALA A 152 -7.53 -17.44 20.28
CA ALA A 152 -8.80 -18.08 20.58
C ALA A 152 -8.92 -19.42 19.86
N LYS A 153 -8.58 -19.46 18.58
CA LYS A 153 -8.67 -20.69 17.79
C LYS A 153 -7.68 -20.70 16.62
N ARG A 154 -7.11 -21.86 16.36
CA ARG A 154 -6.42 -22.21 15.11
C ARG A 154 -7.32 -23.11 14.28
N ILE A 155 -7.56 -22.74 13.04
CA ILE A 155 -8.48 -23.44 12.13
C ILE A 155 -7.70 -23.95 10.94
N PRO A 156 -7.53 -25.27 10.78
CA PRO A 156 -6.92 -25.86 9.61
C PRO A 156 -7.73 -25.53 8.34
N THR A 157 -7.04 -25.18 7.26
CA THR A 157 -7.65 -24.78 6.00
C THR A 157 -7.17 -25.63 4.82
N GLY A 158 -7.48 -25.20 3.59
CA GLY A 158 -6.81 -25.67 2.38
C GLY A 158 -5.37 -25.19 2.30
N LYS A 159 -4.70 -25.48 1.18
CA LYS A 159 -3.30 -25.13 0.98
C LYS A 159 -3.12 -23.64 0.69
N THR A 160 -2.15 -23.06 1.36
CA THR A 160 -1.68 -21.69 1.11
C THR A 160 -2.77 -20.64 1.32
N PRO A 161 -3.37 -20.53 2.55
CA PRO A 161 -4.25 -19.41 2.86
C PRO A 161 -3.51 -18.11 2.65
N SER A 162 -4.10 -17.21 1.88
CA SER A 162 -3.43 -16.00 1.42
C SER A 162 -4.06 -14.76 2.04
N HIS A 163 -5.06 -14.17 1.41
CA HIS A 163 -5.65 -12.94 1.88
C HIS A 163 -6.93 -13.18 2.68
N LEU A 164 -7.27 -12.20 3.50
CA LEU A 164 -8.40 -12.23 4.42
C LEU A 164 -9.35 -11.07 4.11
N TRP A 165 -10.63 -11.35 4.19
CA TRP A 165 -11.69 -10.34 4.27
C TRP A 165 -12.59 -10.66 5.46
N ILE A 166 -13.10 -9.63 6.13
CA ILE A 166 -14.10 -9.79 7.20
C ILE A 166 -15.29 -8.91 6.83
N ASP A 167 -16.49 -9.48 6.94
CA ASP A 167 -17.72 -8.76 6.66
C ASP A 167 -17.94 -7.55 7.59
N THR A 168 -18.75 -6.60 7.15
CA THR A 168 -19.00 -5.37 7.91
C THR A 168 -19.66 -5.62 9.27
N ALA A 169 -20.38 -6.74 9.40
CA ALA A 169 -21.03 -7.17 10.64
C ALA A 169 -20.05 -7.88 11.61
N SER A 170 -18.80 -8.12 11.22
CA SER A 170 -17.81 -8.87 12.04
C SER A 170 -18.25 -10.30 12.36
N THR A 171 -18.95 -10.94 11.44
CA THR A 171 -19.50 -12.29 11.67
C THR A 171 -18.78 -13.37 10.90
N VAL A 172 -18.19 -13.05 9.75
CA VAL A 172 -17.56 -14.02 8.86
C VAL A 172 -16.18 -13.54 8.39
N VAL A 173 -15.21 -14.44 8.51
CA VAL A 173 -13.90 -14.31 7.85
C VAL A 173 -13.93 -15.10 6.57
N TYR A 174 -13.58 -14.46 5.46
CA TYR A 174 -13.30 -15.10 4.19
C TYR A 174 -11.80 -15.17 3.95
N SER A 175 -11.34 -16.22 3.26
CA SER A 175 -9.94 -16.34 2.83
C SER A 175 -9.82 -17.13 1.55
N SER A 176 -8.83 -16.73 0.73
CA SER A 176 -8.40 -17.46 -0.47
C SER A 176 -7.33 -18.51 -0.13
N MET A 177 -7.37 -19.65 -0.82
CA MET A 177 -6.44 -20.77 -0.69
C MET A 177 -5.72 -20.98 -2.03
N GLN A 178 -4.54 -20.38 -2.20
CA GLN A 178 -3.87 -20.29 -3.51
C GLN A 178 -3.58 -21.64 -4.14
N ASP A 179 -3.04 -22.59 -3.39
CA ASP A 179 -2.56 -23.88 -3.93
C ASP A 179 -3.63 -24.98 -3.89
N SER A 180 -4.83 -24.68 -3.44
CA SER A 180 -5.96 -25.59 -3.49
C SER A 180 -7.15 -25.06 -4.31
N ASP A 181 -7.02 -23.87 -4.94
CA ASP A 181 -8.04 -23.25 -5.77
C ASP A 181 -9.39 -23.19 -5.06
N GLU A 182 -9.38 -22.61 -3.85
CA GLU A 182 -10.56 -22.55 -2.98
C GLU A 182 -10.69 -21.16 -2.33
N ILE A 183 -11.91 -20.85 -1.94
CA ILE A 183 -12.23 -19.85 -0.91
C ILE A 183 -12.94 -20.52 0.25
N VAL A 184 -12.74 -19.98 1.44
CA VAL A 184 -13.40 -20.46 2.66
C VAL A 184 -14.12 -19.32 3.37
N ALA A 185 -15.19 -19.65 4.10
CA ALA A 185 -15.80 -18.78 5.08
C ALA A 185 -15.76 -19.44 6.45
N ILE A 186 -15.39 -18.63 7.45
CA ILE A 186 -15.28 -19.04 8.85
C ILE A 186 -16.22 -18.15 9.67
N ASP A 187 -17.06 -18.76 10.47
CA ASP A 187 -17.92 -18.06 11.44
C ASP A 187 -17.07 -17.63 12.63
N ILE A 188 -17.07 -16.32 12.92
CA ILE A 188 -16.23 -15.74 13.99
C ILE A 188 -16.75 -16.13 15.38
N ALA A 189 -18.05 -16.17 15.57
CA ALA A 189 -18.64 -16.44 16.88
C ALA A 189 -18.43 -17.90 17.32
N THR A 190 -18.61 -18.84 16.41
CA THR A 190 -18.40 -20.27 16.67
C THR A 190 -16.98 -20.75 16.41
N GLN A 191 -16.18 -19.93 15.66
CA GLN A 191 -14.82 -20.25 15.23
C GLN A 191 -14.74 -21.58 14.45
N THR A 192 -15.73 -21.76 13.57
CA THR A 192 -15.85 -22.96 12.74
C THR A 192 -15.97 -22.63 11.26
N LEU A 193 -15.56 -23.54 10.41
CA LEU A 193 -15.72 -23.43 8.98
C LEU A 193 -17.22 -23.48 8.62
N LYS A 194 -17.73 -22.43 7.95
CA LYS A 194 -19.10 -22.40 7.41
C LYS A 194 -19.20 -23.17 6.09
N TRP A 195 -18.30 -22.89 5.18
CA TRP A 195 -18.26 -23.54 3.87
C TRP A 195 -16.88 -23.41 3.20
N ARG A 196 -16.65 -24.27 2.22
CA ARG A 196 -15.58 -24.20 1.23
C ARG A 196 -16.20 -24.17 -0.14
N SER A 197 -15.59 -23.43 -1.08
CA SER A 197 -15.99 -23.42 -2.48
C SER A 197 -14.76 -23.45 -3.37
N LYS A 198 -14.82 -24.24 -4.43
CA LYS A 198 -13.84 -24.18 -5.51
C LYS A 198 -14.03 -22.91 -6.31
N VAL A 199 -12.90 -22.35 -6.74
CA VAL A 199 -12.82 -21.16 -7.59
C VAL A 199 -11.85 -21.41 -8.73
N GLY A 200 -11.60 -20.43 -9.57
CA GLY A 200 -10.58 -20.52 -10.61
C GLY A 200 -9.16 -20.61 -10.06
N ALA A 201 -8.18 -20.73 -10.98
CA ALA A 201 -6.80 -21.06 -10.65
C ALA A 201 -6.07 -19.96 -9.86
N THR A 202 -5.40 -20.37 -8.79
CA THR A 202 -4.51 -19.57 -7.96
C THR A 202 -5.16 -18.29 -7.43
N PRO A 203 -6.22 -18.41 -6.59
CA PRO A 203 -6.87 -17.26 -5.98
C PRO A 203 -5.89 -16.56 -5.03
N ALA A 204 -5.60 -15.29 -5.28
CA ALA A 204 -4.70 -14.47 -4.47
C ALA A 204 -5.48 -13.63 -3.47
N ASP A 205 -5.92 -12.45 -3.86
CA ASP A 205 -6.64 -11.54 -2.98
C ASP A 205 -8.17 -11.69 -3.10
N ILE A 206 -8.86 -11.26 -2.06
CA ILE A 206 -10.31 -11.24 -1.98
C ILE A 206 -10.80 -9.88 -1.49
N PHE A 207 -11.92 -9.42 -2.04
CA PHE A 207 -12.53 -8.14 -1.70
C PHE A 207 -14.04 -8.29 -1.57
N GLY A 208 -14.58 -7.98 -0.40
CA GLY A 208 -16.04 -7.91 -0.18
C GLY A 208 -16.58 -6.53 -0.57
N THR A 209 -17.73 -6.49 -1.23
CA THR A 209 -18.41 -5.22 -1.49
C THR A 209 -18.89 -4.59 -0.19
N PRO A 210 -19.00 -3.24 -0.11
CA PRO A 210 -19.40 -2.54 1.13
C PRO A 210 -20.80 -2.91 1.68
N ASP A 211 -21.63 -3.56 0.87
CA ASP A 211 -22.94 -4.08 1.26
C ASP A 211 -22.92 -5.58 1.62
N ASP A 212 -21.74 -6.20 1.67
CA ASP A 212 -21.48 -7.62 1.95
C ASP A 212 -22.20 -8.62 1.01
N LYS A 213 -22.74 -8.14 -0.13
CA LYS A 213 -23.47 -9.04 -1.05
C LYS A 213 -22.58 -9.83 -1.95
N PHE A 214 -21.42 -9.28 -2.31
CA PHE A 214 -20.52 -9.92 -3.26
C PHE A 214 -19.11 -10.04 -2.71
N LEU A 215 -18.45 -11.14 -3.07
CA LEU A 215 -17.03 -11.38 -2.87
C LEU A 215 -16.33 -11.45 -4.22
N LEU A 216 -15.38 -10.56 -4.44
CA LEU A 216 -14.50 -10.57 -5.60
C LEU A 216 -13.25 -11.39 -5.25
N VAL A 217 -12.82 -12.26 -6.16
CA VAL A 217 -11.64 -13.13 -5.99
C VAL A 217 -10.70 -12.91 -7.17
N ALA A 218 -9.50 -12.41 -6.89
CA ALA A 218 -8.46 -12.22 -7.91
C ALA A 218 -7.77 -13.54 -8.21
N LEU A 219 -7.80 -13.97 -9.46
CA LEU A 219 -7.23 -15.24 -9.90
C LEU A 219 -5.93 -14.99 -10.65
N THR A 220 -4.80 -15.16 -9.96
CA THR A 220 -3.48 -14.92 -10.57
C THR A 220 -3.20 -15.91 -11.73
N GLY A 221 -3.63 -17.17 -11.59
CA GLY A 221 -3.52 -18.17 -12.64
C GLY A 221 -4.65 -18.13 -13.66
N GLY A 222 -5.75 -17.44 -13.36
CA GLY A 222 -6.93 -17.34 -14.22
C GLY A 222 -7.03 -16.05 -15.03
N ASP A 223 -6.14 -15.08 -14.82
CA ASP A 223 -6.13 -13.77 -15.50
C ASP A 223 -7.50 -13.07 -15.45
N SER A 224 -8.17 -13.15 -14.31
CA SER A 224 -9.55 -12.69 -14.13
C SER A 224 -9.88 -12.42 -12.67
N VAL A 225 -11.02 -11.78 -12.46
CA VAL A 225 -11.68 -11.66 -11.15
C VAL A 225 -13.01 -12.37 -11.22
N GLU A 226 -13.23 -13.35 -10.34
CA GLU A 226 -14.52 -13.98 -10.14
C GLU A 226 -15.33 -13.23 -9.09
N VAL A 227 -16.64 -13.11 -9.32
CA VAL A 227 -17.58 -12.45 -8.42
C VAL A 227 -18.58 -13.47 -7.90
N TYR A 228 -18.64 -13.61 -6.61
CA TYR A 228 -19.52 -14.54 -5.92
C TYR A 228 -20.61 -13.80 -5.15
N ASP A 229 -21.86 -14.19 -5.37
CA ASP A 229 -23.02 -13.77 -4.57
C ASP A 229 -22.99 -14.52 -3.22
N LEU A 230 -23.00 -13.76 -2.13
CA LEU A 230 -22.96 -14.25 -0.75
C LEU A 230 -24.34 -14.23 -0.06
N THR A 231 -25.39 -13.82 -0.73
CA THR A 231 -26.74 -13.68 -0.12
C THR A 231 -27.41 -15.02 0.23
N GLY A 232 -26.89 -16.12 -0.30
CA GLY A 232 -27.33 -17.49 -0.03
C GLY A 232 -26.57 -18.16 1.12
N THR A 233 -26.82 -19.45 1.31
CA THR A 233 -26.12 -20.29 2.32
C THR A 233 -24.71 -20.71 1.88
N ALA A 234 -24.42 -20.61 0.59
CA ALA A 234 -23.13 -20.91 -0.03
C ALA A 234 -22.84 -19.87 -1.14
N PRO A 235 -21.58 -19.60 -1.44
CA PRO A 235 -21.22 -18.64 -2.48
C PRO A 235 -21.65 -19.15 -3.86
N LYS A 236 -22.18 -18.27 -4.69
CA LYS A 236 -22.58 -18.58 -6.05
C LYS A 236 -21.82 -17.70 -7.03
N LEU A 237 -21.05 -18.30 -7.95
CA LEU A 237 -20.41 -17.57 -9.04
C LEU A 237 -21.47 -16.90 -9.92
N VAL A 238 -21.41 -15.57 -10.03
CA VAL A 238 -22.36 -14.78 -10.83
C VAL A 238 -21.70 -14.09 -12.01
N LYS A 239 -20.38 -13.85 -11.94
CA LYS A 239 -19.63 -13.19 -13.01
C LYS A 239 -18.16 -13.56 -12.96
N THR A 240 -17.55 -13.68 -14.14
CA THR A 240 -16.10 -13.66 -14.33
C THR A 240 -15.75 -12.39 -15.10
N ILE A 241 -14.99 -11.51 -14.48
CA ILE A 241 -14.49 -10.26 -15.06
C ILE A 241 -13.10 -10.56 -15.61
N LYS A 242 -12.96 -10.51 -16.94
CA LYS A 242 -11.64 -10.66 -17.56
C LYS A 242 -10.80 -9.43 -17.23
N THR A 243 -9.61 -9.66 -16.68
CA THR A 243 -8.55 -8.67 -16.45
C THR A 243 -7.36 -8.95 -17.37
N ASP A 244 -6.24 -8.31 -17.10
CA ASP A 244 -4.98 -8.69 -17.72
C ASP A 244 -4.25 -9.77 -16.90
N LYS A 245 -3.10 -10.23 -17.39
CA LYS A 245 -2.37 -11.38 -16.81
C LYS A 245 -1.91 -11.15 -15.38
N GLY A 246 -2.25 -12.10 -14.52
CA GLY A 246 -1.77 -12.17 -13.16
C GLY A 246 -2.54 -11.26 -12.19
N ALA A 247 -3.89 -11.26 -12.23
CA ALA A 247 -4.73 -10.55 -11.27
C ALA A 247 -4.35 -10.95 -9.83
N HIS A 248 -4.01 -9.96 -8.96
CA HIS A 248 -3.37 -10.30 -7.69
C HIS A 248 -3.93 -9.56 -6.47
N SER A 249 -3.70 -8.27 -6.30
CA SER A 249 -4.06 -7.54 -5.09
C SER A 249 -5.12 -6.48 -5.36
N PHE A 250 -6.08 -6.35 -4.44
CA PHE A 250 -7.15 -5.36 -4.51
C PHE A 250 -6.85 -4.11 -3.66
N ARG A 251 -7.32 -2.96 -4.13
CA ARG A 251 -7.38 -1.71 -3.37
C ARG A 251 -8.64 -0.93 -3.72
N ALA A 252 -9.55 -0.78 -2.75
CA ALA A 252 -10.73 0.06 -2.94
C ALA A 252 -10.34 1.49 -3.33
N ALA A 253 -11.06 2.09 -4.26
CA ALA A 253 -10.82 3.46 -4.68
C ALA A 253 -11.25 4.51 -3.63
N GLY A 254 -12.03 4.10 -2.62
CA GLY A 254 -12.55 4.96 -1.57
C GLY A 254 -13.89 5.63 -1.91
N ASP A 255 -14.43 5.39 -3.08
CA ASP A 255 -15.67 5.97 -3.60
C ASP A 255 -16.89 5.04 -3.45
N LYS A 256 -16.72 3.89 -2.79
CA LYS A 256 -17.74 2.84 -2.59
C LYS A 256 -18.34 2.31 -3.90
N ARG A 257 -17.56 2.32 -4.97
CA ARG A 257 -18.00 1.85 -6.28
C ARG A 257 -16.89 1.16 -7.07
N HIS A 258 -15.65 1.59 -6.89
CA HIS A 258 -14.55 1.08 -7.67
C HIS A 258 -13.51 0.39 -6.80
N VAL A 259 -12.88 -0.60 -7.38
CA VAL A 259 -11.73 -1.29 -6.82
C VAL A 259 -10.65 -1.43 -7.90
N PHE A 260 -9.40 -1.17 -7.53
CA PHE A 260 -8.25 -1.47 -8.35
C PHE A 260 -7.81 -2.92 -8.12
N VAL A 261 -7.38 -3.60 -9.17
CA VAL A 261 -6.70 -4.90 -9.09
C VAL A 261 -5.40 -4.84 -9.86
N SER A 262 -4.31 -5.20 -9.21
CA SER A 262 -3.00 -5.28 -9.85
C SER A 262 -2.92 -6.52 -10.73
N ASN A 263 -2.43 -6.37 -11.98
CA ASN A 263 -2.14 -7.45 -12.91
C ASN A 263 -0.63 -7.65 -12.97
N ARG A 264 -0.11 -8.47 -12.07
CA ARG A 264 1.33 -8.58 -11.75
C ARG A 264 2.17 -8.94 -12.98
N VAL A 265 1.69 -9.82 -13.84
CA VAL A 265 2.41 -10.29 -15.04
C VAL A 265 2.25 -9.33 -16.21
N ALA A 266 1.09 -8.70 -16.34
CA ALA A 266 0.81 -7.74 -17.42
C ALA A 266 1.44 -6.36 -17.19
N ASN A 267 1.91 -6.06 -15.97
CA ASN A 267 2.45 -4.75 -15.60
C ASN A 267 1.46 -3.60 -15.76
N ASN A 268 0.21 -3.85 -15.41
CA ASN A 268 -0.84 -2.82 -15.36
C ASN A 268 -1.80 -3.07 -14.19
N ILE A 269 -2.76 -2.15 -14.02
CA ILE A 269 -3.73 -2.17 -12.94
C ILE A 269 -5.10 -1.92 -13.56
N SER A 270 -6.02 -2.86 -13.40
CA SER A 270 -7.40 -2.70 -13.84
C SER A 270 -8.21 -1.97 -12.78
N LYS A 271 -9.04 -1.01 -13.18
CA LYS A 271 -10.08 -0.41 -12.33
C LYS A 271 -11.42 -1.07 -12.64
N ILE A 272 -12.00 -1.70 -11.63
CA ILE A 272 -13.27 -2.41 -11.76
C ILE A 272 -14.36 -1.58 -11.09
N ASP A 273 -15.47 -1.38 -11.80
CA ASP A 273 -16.74 -0.94 -11.22
C ASP A 273 -17.51 -2.19 -10.78
N TYR A 274 -17.64 -2.40 -9.47
CA TYR A 274 -18.30 -3.59 -8.95
C TYR A 274 -19.83 -3.52 -8.96
N GLN A 275 -20.43 -2.36 -9.27
CA GLN A 275 -21.87 -2.29 -9.53
C GLN A 275 -22.23 -2.85 -10.91
N THR A 276 -21.43 -2.54 -11.93
CA THR A 276 -21.58 -3.07 -13.29
C THR A 276 -20.82 -4.37 -13.52
N MET A 277 -19.91 -4.73 -12.59
CA MET A 277 -19.03 -5.91 -12.68
C MET A 277 -18.21 -5.90 -13.99
N THR A 278 -17.58 -4.76 -14.30
CA THR A 278 -16.77 -4.58 -15.51
C THR A 278 -15.49 -3.79 -15.20
N VAL A 279 -14.43 -4.04 -15.99
CA VAL A 279 -13.26 -3.17 -16.04
C VAL A 279 -13.64 -1.89 -16.77
N VAL A 280 -13.46 -0.75 -16.10
CA VAL A 280 -13.81 0.58 -16.63
C VAL A 280 -12.59 1.42 -16.96
N ASP A 281 -11.41 1.05 -16.48
CA ASP A 281 -10.16 1.75 -16.74
C ASP A 281 -8.95 0.83 -16.53
N SER A 282 -7.78 1.24 -17.08
CA SER A 282 -6.50 0.56 -16.87
C SER A 282 -5.39 1.59 -16.70
N LEU A 283 -4.55 1.39 -15.69
CA LEU A 283 -3.41 2.22 -15.36
C LEU A 283 -2.11 1.44 -15.56
N PRO A 284 -0.97 2.11 -15.87
CA PRO A 284 0.32 1.42 -15.88
C PRO A 284 0.69 0.94 -14.46
N GLY A 285 1.29 -0.24 -14.36
CA GLY A 285 1.82 -0.80 -13.11
C GLY A 285 3.17 -1.43 -13.37
N PRO A 286 4.25 -0.64 -13.56
CA PRO A 286 5.50 -1.18 -14.07
C PRO A 286 6.17 -2.15 -13.10
N SER A 287 6.77 -3.20 -13.66
CA SER A 287 7.63 -4.18 -12.98
C SER A 287 6.96 -4.97 -11.85
N GLY A 288 5.89 -5.64 -12.19
CA GLY A 288 5.16 -6.54 -11.28
C GLY A 288 4.45 -5.77 -10.18
N PRO A 289 3.36 -5.04 -10.51
CA PRO A 289 2.55 -4.36 -9.52
C PRO A 289 1.99 -5.37 -8.51
N ASP A 290 2.14 -5.04 -7.24
CA ASP A 290 1.70 -5.86 -6.12
C ASP A 290 0.68 -5.09 -5.27
N ASP A 291 0.93 -4.92 -3.98
CA ASP A 291 0.05 -4.11 -3.14
C ASP A 291 0.03 -2.64 -3.57
N MET A 292 -1.10 -2.02 -3.28
CA MET A 292 -1.38 -0.65 -3.66
C MET A 292 -1.93 0.15 -2.49
N GLU A 293 -1.66 1.47 -2.48
CA GLU A 293 -2.30 2.42 -1.60
C GLU A 293 -2.73 3.65 -2.38
N ILE A 294 -3.84 4.25 -2.00
CA ILE A 294 -4.39 5.43 -2.67
C ILE A 294 -4.50 6.59 -1.67
N THR A 295 -4.09 7.80 -2.09
CA THR A 295 -4.19 9.01 -1.27
C THR A 295 -5.63 9.32 -0.88
N ALA A 296 -5.82 10.00 0.26
CA ALA A 296 -7.14 10.32 0.81
C ALA A 296 -8.03 11.13 -0.16
N ASP A 297 -7.42 11.92 -1.05
CA ASP A 297 -8.13 12.68 -2.09
C ASP A 297 -8.45 11.84 -3.35
N GLY A 298 -8.06 10.57 -3.37
CA GLY A 298 -8.33 9.64 -4.48
C GLY A 298 -7.58 9.93 -5.77
N LYS A 299 -6.54 10.79 -5.76
CA LYS A 299 -5.87 11.23 -6.99
C LYS A 299 -4.60 10.47 -7.33
N THR A 300 -3.90 9.97 -6.31
CA THR A 300 -2.60 9.33 -6.49
C THR A 300 -2.62 7.90 -5.99
N LEU A 301 -2.13 6.99 -6.81
CA LEU A 301 -1.94 5.59 -6.48
C LEU A 301 -0.46 5.32 -6.24
N TYR A 302 -0.14 4.72 -5.10
CA TYR A 302 1.17 4.17 -4.78
C TYR A 302 1.16 2.67 -5.02
N VAL A 303 2.15 2.16 -5.70
CA VAL A 303 2.21 0.76 -6.13
C VAL A 303 3.55 0.15 -5.76
N ALA A 304 3.52 -0.99 -5.11
CA ALA A 304 4.70 -1.82 -4.93
C ALA A 304 5.11 -2.43 -6.27
N SER A 305 6.21 -1.95 -6.86
CA SER A 305 6.80 -2.50 -8.09
C SER A 305 7.79 -3.59 -7.70
N ARG A 306 7.26 -4.80 -7.47
CA ARG A 306 7.94 -5.91 -6.79
C ARG A 306 9.27 -6.31 -7.43
N TRP A 307 9.29 -6.41 -8.75
CA TRP A 307 10.46 -6.91 -9.48
C TRP A 307 11.53 -5.84 -9.68
N ALA A 308 11.19 -4.57 -9.56
CA ALA A 308 12.13 -3.45 -9.71
C ALA A 308 12.73 -2.96 -8.40
N GLY A 309 12.23 -3.39 -7.23
CA GLY A 309 12.62 -2.83 -5.94
C GLY A 309 12.28 -1.34 -5.84
N LYS A 310 11.08 -0.96 -6.26
CA LYS A 310 10.62 0.43 -6.29
C LYS A 310 9.20 0.58 -5.78
N MET A 311 8.90 1.77 -5.27
CA MET A 311 7.55 2.29 -5.18
C MET A 311 7.27 3.12 -6.42
N THR A 312 6.18 2.84 -7.12
CA THR A 312 5.71 3.65 -8.27
C THR A 312 4.56 4.53 -7.83
N VAL A 313 4.61 5.80 -8.23
CA VAL A 313 3.60 6.82 -7.96
C VAL A 313 2.89 7.15 -9.26
N ILE A 314 1.57 7.00 -9.27
CA ILE A 314 0.73 7.14 -10.47
C ILE A 314 -0.34 8.21 -10.23
N ASP A 315 -0.48 9.15 -11.15
CA ASP A 315 -1.65 10.03 -11.24
C ASP A 315 -2.81 9.24 -11.88
N ILE A 316 -3.91 9.09 -11.14
CA ILE A 316 -5.04 8.26 -11.57
C ILE A 316 -5.77 8.90 -12.75
N ALA A 317 -5.95 10.23 -12.75
CA ALA A 317 -6.72 10.91 -13.78
C ALA A 317 -5.99 10.94 -15.13
N THR A 318 -4.69 11.19 -15.12
CA THR A 318 -3.85 11.23 -16.33
C THR A 318 -3.27 9.89 -16.72
N ARG A 319 -3.33 8.88 -15.82
CA ARG A 319 -2.72 7.55 -15.97
C ARG A 319 -1.20 7.59 -16.16
N GLN A 320 -0.55 8.63 -15.65
CA GLN A 320 0.89 8.82 -15.82
C GLN A 320 1.66 8.34 -14.59
N VAL A 321 2.77 7.64 -14.83
CA VAL A 321 3.76 7.39 -13.79
C VAL A 321 4.49 8.70 -13.50
N LEU A 322 4.22 9.27 -12.34
CA LEU A 322 4.83 10.52 -11.89
C LEU A 322 6.26 10.31 -11.39
N ARG A 323 6.49 9.21 -10.67
CA ARG A 323 7.76 8.93 -10.00
C ARG A 323 7.95 7.44 -9.77
N GLN A 324 9.22 7.07 -9.59
CA GLN A 324 9.63 5.78 -9.05
C GLN A 324 10.69 6.01 -7.97
N VAL A 325 10.37 5.63 -6.73
CA VAL A 325 11.26 5.73 -5.58
C VAL A 325 11.92 4.37 -5.36
N LYS A 326 13.26 4.35 -5.27
CA LYS A 326 13.99 3.12 -4.97
C LYS A 326 13.75 2.73 -3.51
N VAL A 327 13.44 1.47 -3.27
CA VAL A 327 13.24 0.86 -1.95
C VAL A 327 14.09 -0.42 -1.84
N GLY A 328 13.77 -1.30 -0.91
CA GLY A 328 14.45 -2.59 -0.81
C GLY A 328 13.97 -3.63 -1.83
N LYS A 329 14.42 -4.88 -1.66
CA LYS A 329 14.12 -5.99 -2.57
C LYS A 329 12.73 -6.56 -2.31
N SER A 330 12.03 -6.88 -3.41
CA SER A 330 10.70 -7.46 -3.40
C SER A 330 9.72 -6.64 -2.54
N PRO A 331 9.50 -5.34 -2.85
CA PRO A 331 8.50 -4.55 -2.14
C PRO A 331 7.12 -5.19 -2.27
N HIS A 332 6.36 -5.18 -1.17
CA HIS A 332 5.04 -5.78 -1.09
C HIS A 332 4.06 -4.84 -0.40
N GLY A 333 3.75 -5.06 0.88
CA GLY A 333 2.79 -4.24 1.61
C GLY A 333 3.16 -2.76 1.63
N ILE A 334 2.18 -1.90 1.45
CA ILE A 334 2.33 -0.44 1.43
C ILE A 334 1.25 0.22 2.29
N TRP A 335 1.62 1.28 3.02
CA TRP A 335 0.71 2.02 3.89
C TRP A 335 1.11 3.48 4.06
N THR A 336 0.11 4.33 4.23
CA THR A 336 0.23 5.70 4.76
C THR A 336 -1.03 6.06 5.53
N LEU A 337 -0.94 6.96 6.53
CA LEU A 337 -2.14 7.50 7.20
C LEU A 337 -2.99 8.39 6.28
N ASN A 338 -2.38 8.96 5.24
CA ASN A 338 -3.08 9.76 4.23
C ASN A 338 -3.64 8.87 3.13
N HIS A 339 -4.60 8.01 3.47
CA HIS A 339 -5.21 7.09 2.50
C HIS A 339 -6.72 7.25 2.40
N ALA A 340 -7.27 6.91 1.23
CA ALA A 340 -8.71 6.79 1.01
C ALA A 340 -9.30 5.60 1.80
N PRO A 341 -10.60 5.61 2.13
CA PRO A 341 -11.27 4.47 2.74
C PRO A 341 -10.97 3.15 2.01
N ARG A 342 -10.88 2.06 2.78
CA ARG A 342 -10.57 0.72 2.25
C ARG A 342 -11.82 -0.14 1.99
N GLN A 343 -12.99 0.45 2.24
CA GLN A 343 -14.30 -0.16 2.01
C GLN A 343 -15.25 0.85 1.38
#